data_22a4c37d077949df430da36da5ea7a9d
#
_entry.id   22a4c37d077949df430da36da5ea7a9d
#
_cell.length_a   1.000
_cell.length_b   1.000
_cell.length_c   1.000
_cell.angle_alpha   90.00
_cell.angle_beta   90.00
_cell.angle_gamma   90.00
#
_symmetry.space_group_name_H-M   'P 1'
#
loop_
_entity.id
_entity.type
_entity.pdbx_description
1 polymer ?
#
loop_
_entity_poly.entity_id
_entity_poly.type
_entity_poly.pdbx_seq_one_letter_code
_entity_poly.pdbx_strand_id
1 'polypeptide(L)'
;MGKYTKQDIIRMVEEEDVEFIRLQFTDTFGTLKNIAITSSQLLKALDNQCMFDASYIEGFVRMEESEMYLCPDLDTFVTFPWRPQQGKVARVICDIYRPDGTPFEGDGRQVLKRVMEEAARAGYRFDAGPECEFFLFHTDEEGRPTTITHEKAGYFDIGPMDLGENARRDMVLTLEDMGYEIESSHHEAAPAQHEIDFKYDQALKTADNIMTFKLAVKTIAKRHGMFASFMPKPKQGMNGSGMHVNMSLSKDGKNIFHDPAGELGLSPEAYYFIGGIMKHIKGMALITNPLVNSYKRLVPGFEAPIHIAWSAFSRTSLIRVPYSRGESTRIELRCPDPSANPYLVLAICLAAGLDGIQNKIVPPPQVTGDVFDMQCREMGEKKANLLPADLGEAIACFKEESFIREVLGKHISEKFIEEKEAEWASYCAQVSQWEIASYLYKI
;
A
#
# COMPACT_ATOMS: atom_id res chain seq x y z
N MET A 1 26.24 -2.69 -3.77
CA MET A 1 26.48 -1.72 -4.85
C MET A 1 25.17 -1.61 -5.61
N GLY A 2 24.74 -0.38 -5.95
CA GLY A 2 23.53 -0.18 -6.75
C GLY A 2 23.70 -0.81 -8.14
N LYS A 3 22.56 -1.06 -8.80
CA LYS A 3 22.48 -1.65 -10.16
C LYS A 3 23.08 -0.69 -11.20
N TYR A 4 22.87 0.62 -11.04
CA TYR A 4 23.27 1.65 -11.98
C TYR A 4 24.19 2.69 -11.33
N THR A 5 25.19 3.14 -12.09
CA THR A 5 26.03 4.29 -11.77
C THR A 5 25.48 5.56 -12.44
N LYS A 6 25.97 6.74 -12.05
CA LYS A 6 25.64 8.01 -12.74
C LYS A 6 25.93 7.94 -14.25
N GLN A 7 27.04 7.31 -14.64
CA GLN A 7 27.41 7.15 -16.05
C GLN A 7 26.43 6.24 -16.81
N ASP A 8 25.91 5.20 -16.17
CA ASP A 8 24.89 4.34 -16.77
C ASP A 8 23.62 5.13 -17.05
N ILE A 9 23.15 5.96 -16.09
CA ILE A 9 21.97 6.79 -16.29
C ILE A 9 22.18 7.81 -17.43
N ILE A 10 23.33 8.46 -17.49
CA ILE A 10 23.65 9.40 -18.58
C ILE A 10 23.57 8.69 -19.94
N ARG A 11 24.22 7.53 -20.05
CA ARG A 11 24.18 6.72 -21.27
C ARG A 11 22.76 6.30 -21.64
N MET A 12 21.96 5.79 -20.69
CA MET A 12 20.57 5.38 -20.92
C MET A 12 19.71 6.55 -21.41
N VAL A 13 19.87 7.73 -20.84
CA VAL A 13 19.16 8.96 -21.29
C VAL A 13 19.48 9.31 -22.73
N GLU A 14 20.76 9.20 -23.13
CA GLU A 14 21.23 9.47 -24.52
C GLU A 14 20.74 8.37 -25.48
N GLU A 15 20.95 7.09 -25.16
CA GLU A 15 20.61 5.95 -26.03
C GLU A 15 19.09 5.81 -26.25
N GLU A 16 18.28 6.13 -25.23
CA GLU A 16 16.83 6.01 -25.30
C GLU A 16 16.12 7.29 -25.77
N ASP A 17 16.82 8.36 -26.13
CA ASP A 17 16.24 9.65 -26.54
C ASP A 17 15.29 10.23 -25.47
N VAL A 18 15.74 10.24 -24.21
CA VAL A 18 14.96 10.78 -23.09
C VAL A 18 15.13 12.29 -23.01
N GLU A 19 14.06 13.05 -23.19
CA GLU A 19 14.07 14.52 -23.08
C GLU A 19 13.59 15.03 -21.72
N PHE A 20 12.70 14.29 -21.04
CA PHE A 20 12.15 14.67 -19.75
C PHE A 20 12.37 13.58 -18.71
N ILE A 21 12.76 13.97 -17.50
CA ILE A 21 12.94 13.07 -16.38
C ILE A 21 12.05 13.56 -15.23
N ARG A 22 11.23 12.67 -14.71
CA ARG A 22 10.40 12.94 -13.55
C ARG A 22 11.10 12.49 -12.29
N LEU A 23 11.47 13.45 -11.45
CA LEU A 23 11.93 13.21 -10.10
C LEU A 23 10.70 12.96 -9.23
N GLN A 24 10.44 11.69 -8.95
CA GLN A 24 9.24 11.24 -8.23
C GLN A 24 9.53 11.03 -6.75
N PHE A 25 8.60 11.42 -5.90
CA PHE A 25 8.63 11.16 -4.47
C PHE A 25 7.19 10.99 -3.96
N THR A 26 7.03 10.52 -2.73
CA THR A 26 5.71 10.28 -2.14
C THR A 26 5.55 11.17 -0.91
N ASP A 27 4.41 11.84 -0.78
CA ASP A 27 4.13 12.61 0.43
C ASP A 27 3.83 11.69 1.63
N THR A 28 3.69 12.28 2.80
CA THR A 28 3.47 11.56 4.06
C THR A 28 2.25 10.63 3.99
N PHE A 29 1.20 11.03 3.26
CA PHE A 29 -0.06 10.28 3.16
C PHE A 29 -0.14 9.30 2.00
N GLY A 30 0.94 9.13 1.22
CA GLY A 30 1.02 8.14 0.15
C GLY A 30 0.63 8.67 -1.23
N THR A 31 0.55 9.98 -1.44
CA THR A 31 0.31 10.56 -2.75
C THR A 31 1.61 10.73 -3.52
N LEU A 32 1.66 10.19 -4.75
CA LEU A 32 2.81 10.34 -5.63
C LEU A 32 2.89 11.78 -6.17
N LYS A 33 4.02 12.41 -5.96
CA LYS A 33 4.38 13.75 -6.45
C LYS A 33 5.55 13.67 -7.43
N ASN A 34 5.77 14.71 -8.23
CA ASN A 34 6.97 14.80 -9.06
C ASN A 34 7.32 16.23 -9.45
N ILE A 35 8.60 16.41 -9.75
CA ILE A 35 9.13 17.56 -10.49
C ILE A 35 9.68 17.04 -11.82
N ALA A 36 9.35 17.69 -12.93
CA ALA A 36 9.90 17.34 -14.23
C ALA A 36 11.10 18.22 -14.55
N ILE A 37 12.19 17.60 -14.94
CA ILE A 37 13.38 18.29 -15.47
C ILE A 37 13.63 17.86 -16.92
N THR A 38 14.30 18.69 -17.69
CA THR A 38 14.82 18.31 -19.02
C THR A 38 16.12 17.52 -18.87
N SER A 39 16.48 16.73 -19.88
CA SER A 39 17.74 15.98 -19.89
C SER A 39 18.97 16.86 -19.68
N SER A 40 18.94 18.14 -20.10
CA SER A 40 20.00 19.11 -19.87
C SER A 40 20.27 19.41 -18.37
N GLN A 41 19.31 19.13 -17.49
CA GLN A 41 19.43 19.30 -16.04
C GLN A 41 19.78 17.99 -15.31
N LEU A 42 20.00 16.89 -16.03
CA LEU A 42 20.27 15.57 -15.47
C LEU A 42 21.47 15.58 -14.50
N LEU A 43 22.58 16.21 -14.89
CA LEU A 43 23.80 16.25 -14.05
C LEU A 43 23.52 16.92 -12.70
N LYS A 44 22.73 18.01 -12.69
CA LYS A 44 22.32 18.69 -11.46
C LYS A 44 21.51 17.75 -10.55
N ALA A 45 20.62 16.96 -11.15
CA ALA A 45 19.82 15.97 -10.40
C ALA A 45 20.72 14.85 -9.83
N LEU A 46 21.63 14.30 -10.65
CA LEU A 46 22.56 13.26 -10.22
C LEU A 46 23.53 13.71 -9.14
N ASP A 47 23.78 15.02 -9.02
CA ASP A 47 24.59 15.62 -7.97
C ASP A 47 23.77 16.05 -6.73
N ASN A 48 22.49 15.61 -6.63
CA ASN A 48 21.57 15.90 -5.53
C ASN A 48 21.32 17.40 -5.30
N GLN A 49 21.31 18.19 -6.38
CA GLN A 49 21.16 19.65 -6.32
C GLN A 49 19.77 20.14 -6.75
N CYS A 50 18.80 19.24 -6.87
CA CYS A 50 17.43 19.59 -7.19
C CYS A 50 16.67 19.95 -5.91
N MET A 51 16.56 21.26 -5.66
CA MET A 51 15.79 21.83 -4.55
C MET A 51 14.34 22.03 -4.96
N PHE A 52 13.42 21.90 -4.00
CA PHE A 52 12.01 22.21 -4.16
C PHE A 52 11.43 22.83 -2.88
N ASP A 53 10.32 23.56 -3.04
CA ASP A 53 9.53 24.10 -1.92
C ASP A 53 8.51 23.06 -1.47
N ALA A 54 8.69 22.57 -0.24
CA ALA A 54 7.84 21.56 0.38
C ALA A 54 6.65 22.11 1.17
N SER A 55 6.52 23.44 1.30
CA SER A 55 5.49 24.07 2.15
C SER A 55 4.05 23.84 1.69
N TYR A 56 3.86 23.54 0.40
CA TYR A 56 2.54 23.22 -0.18
C TYR A 56 2.24 21.70 -0.26
N ILE A 57 3.09 20.89 0.35
CA ILE A 57 2.90 19.43 0.36
C ILE A 57 2.31 19.01 1.71
N GLU A 58 1.17 18.35 1.66
CA GLU A 58 0.48 17.85 2.85
C GLU A 58 1.37 16.93 3.69
N GLY A 59 1.37 17.18 5.00
CA GLY A 59 2.16 16.39 5.94
C GLY A 59 3.65 16.71 5.97
N PHE A 60 4.13 17.70 5.18
CA PHE A 60 5.56 18.06 5.18
C PHE A 60 5.84 19.16 6.23
N VAL A 61 6.25 20.33 5.82
CA VAL A 61 6.79 21.37 6.70
C VAL A 61 6.05 22.69 6.56
N ARG A 62 6.32 23.64 7.47
CA ARG A 62 5.83 25.02 7.37
C ARG A 62 6.74 25.83 6.44
N MET A 63 6.28 27.05 6.07
CA MET A 63 7.00 27.94 5.13
C MET A 63 8.44 28.27 5.54
N GLU A 64 8.71 28.33 6.84
CA GLU A 64 10.04 28.72 7.37
C GLU A 64 11.13 27.64 7.14
N GLU A 65 10.72 26.40 6.86
CA GLU A 65 11.63 25.26 6.65
C GLU A 65 11.34 24.54 5.32
N SER A 66 10.87 25.27 4.32
CA SER A 66 10.27 24.68 3.12
C SER A 66 11.27 24.13 2.10
N GLU A 67 12.54 24.55 2.14
CA GLU A 67 13.54 24.10 1.19
C GLU A 67 13.96 22.66 1.46
N MET A 68 13.75 21.78 0.47
CA MET A 68 14.15 20.38 0.51
C MET A 68 14.86 19.97 -0.78
N TYR A 69 15.63 18.91 -0.71
CA TYR A 69 16.38 18.37 -1.84
C TYR A 69 15.88 16.98 -2.22
N LEU A 70 15.80 16.74 -3.53
CA LEU A 70 15.49 15.42 -4.11
C LEU A 70 16.80 14.71 -4.44
N CYS A 71 17.01 13.55 -3.83
CA CYS A 71 18.16 12.68 -4.05
C CYS A 71 17.73 11.44 -4.83
N PRO A 72 18.04 11.34 -6.14
CA PRO A 72 17.61 10.24 -7.00
C PRO A 72 18.19 8.89 -6.55
N ASP A 73 17.34 7.88 -6.43
CA ASP A 73 17.74 6.48 -6.34
C ASP A 73 17.89 5.92 -7.77
N LEU A 74 19.12 5.79 -8.24
CA LEU A 74 19.44 5.46 -9.63
C LEU A 74 18.90 4.09 -10.06
N ASP A 75 18.77 3.16 -9.13
CA ASP A 75 18.26 1.81 -9.41
C ASP A 75 16.77 1.81 -9.79
N THR A 76 16.09 2.92 -9.56
CA THR A 76 14.68 3.11 -9.89
C THR A 76 14.44 3.77 -11.25
N PHE A 77 15.47 4.12 -12.01
CA PHE A 77 15.33 4.74 -13.33
C PHE A 77 14.55 3.81 -14.28
N VAL A 78 13.51 4.36 -14.93
CA VAL A 78 12.72 3.65 -15.94
C VAL A 78 12.06 4.63 -16.90
N THR A 79 12.00 4.26 -18.20
CA THR A 79 11.29 5.02 -19.24
C THR A 79 9.82 4.63 -19.26
N PHE A 80 8.92 5.60 -19.41
CA PHE A 80 7.49 5.35 -19.45
C PHE A 80 7.02 4.85 -20.82
N PRO A 81 6.53 3.61 -20.96
CA PRO A 81 6.08 3.04 -22.25
C PRO A 81 4.89 3.76 -22.87
N TRP A 82 4.08 4.41 -22.05
CA TRP A 82 2.89 5.14 -22.49
C TRP A 82 3.16 6.58 -22.99
N ARG A 83 4.40 6.99 -23.04
CA ARG A 83 4.78 8.31 -23.56
C ARG A 83 5.25 8.20 -25.01
N PRO A 84 5.38 9.34 -25.75
CA PRO A 84 5.85 9.34 -27.14
C PRO A 84 7.16 8.58 -27.31
N GLN A 85 7.35 7.99 -28.48
CA GLN A 85 8.59 7.28 -28.82
C GLN A 85 9.75 8.23 -29.13
N GLN A 86 9.46 9.47 -29.54
CA GLN A 86 10.43 10.56 -29.67
C GLN A 86 10.31 11.51 -28.48
N GLY A 87 11.42 11.93 -27.92
CA GLY A 87 11.43 12.76 -26.72
C GLY A 87 10.81 12.01 -25.54
N LYS A 88 11.30 10.81 -25.27
CA LYS A 88 10.77 9.94 -24.22
C LYS A 88 10.81 10.61 -22.85
N VAL A 89 9.97 10.09 -21.96
CA VAL A 89 9.89 10.53 -20.58
C VAL A 89 10.32 9.37 -19.67
N ALA A 90 11.34 9.60 -18.86
CA ALA A 90 11.75 8.67 -17.81
C ALA A 90 11.31 9.18 -16.42
N ARG A 91 11.42 8.31 -15.44
CA ARG A 91 11.30 8.68 -14.02
C ARG A 91 12.47 8.12 -13.23
N VAL A 92 12.76 8.75 -12.12
CA VAL A 92 13.59 8.23 -11.03
C VAL A 92 12.89 8.56 -9.72
N ILE A 93 12.86 7.61 -8.78
CA ILE A 93 12.32 7.84 -7.44
C ILE A 93 13.41 8.51 -6.61
N CYS A 94 13.02 9.51 -5.84
CA CYS A 94 13.92 10.31 -5.03
C CYS A 94 13.60 10.13 -3.54
N ASP A 95 14.64 10.06 -2.75
CA ASP A 95 14.58 10.30 -1.32
C ASP A 95 14.60 11.81 -1.06
N ILE A 96 14.05 12.24 0.07
CA ILE A 96 13.96 13.65 0.44
C ILE A 96 14.96 13.96 1.55
N TYR A 97 15.71 15.03 1.37
CA TYR A 97 16.73 15.49 2.32
C TYR A 97 16.53 16.96 2.68
N ARG A 98 16.89 17.31 3.89
CA ARG A 98 16.99 18.70 4.35
C ARG A 98 18.21 19.38 3.78
N PRO A 99 18.30 20.75 3.81
CA PRO A 99 19.47 21.50 3.34
C PRO A 99 20.77 21.15 4.04
N ASP A 100 20.72 20.68 5.28
CA ASP A 100 21.87 20.25 6.04
C ASP A 100 22.39 18.84 5.68
N GLY A 101 21.74 18.18 4.73
CA GLY A 101 22.07 16.83 4.27
C GLY A 101 21.51 15.71 5.11
N THR A 102 20.65 16.00 6.10
CA THR A 102 19.95 14.96 6.87
C THR A 102 18.71 14.46 6.12
N PRO A 103 18.36 13.16 6.23
CA PRO A 103 17.10 12.65 5.69
C PRO A 103 15.91 13.40 6.29
N PHE A 104 14.89 13.68 5.45
CA PHE A 104 13.66 14.29 5.93
C PHE A 104 12.80 13.25 6.67
N GLU A 105 12.45 13.52 7.91
CA GLU A 105 11.72 12.61 8.78
C GLU A 105 10.25 12.38 8.37
N GLY A 106 9.70 13.20 7.46
CA GLY A 106 8.37 13.02 6.87
C GLY A 106 8.37 12.14 5.62
N ASP A 107 9.53 11.70 5.14
CA ASP A 107 9.66 10.79 4.01
C ASP A 107 9.42 9.32 4.43
N GLY A 108 8.26 8.78 4.06
CA GLY A 108 7.90 7.38 4.35
C GLY A 108 8.89 6.36 3.76
N ARG A 109 9.52 6.68 2.62
CA ARG A 109 10.54 5.83 2.00
C ARG A 109 11.79 5.71 2.86
N GLN A 110 12.19 6.79 3.51
CA GLN A 110 13.31 6.80 4.48
C GLN A 110 12.96 6.02 5.76
N VAL A 111 11.70 6.07 6.21
CA VAL A 111 11.25 5.26 7.35
C VAL A 111 11.40 3.76 7.03
N LEU A 112 10.93 3.33 5.86
CA LEU A 112 11.07 1.92 5.46
C LEU A 112 12.54 1.51 5.35
N LYS A 113 13.40 2.33 4.74
CA LYS A 113 14.86 2.08 4.65
C LYS A 113 15.46 1.86 6.03
N ARG A 114 15.16 2.74 6.98
CA ARG A 114 15.67 2.65 8.35
C ARG A 114 15.27 1.34 9.03
N VAL A 115 13.99 0.96 8.97
CA VAL A 115 13.51 -0.28 9.58
C VAL A 115 14.11 -1.51 8.89
N MET A 116 14.28 -1.49 7.56
CA MET A 116 14.97 -2.55 6.83
C MET A 116 16.46 -2.66 7.21
N GLU A 117 17.13 -1.54 7.44
CA GLU A 117 18.51 -1.55 7.94
C GLU A 117 18.62 -2.16 9.34
N GLU A 118 17.66 -1.89 10.24
CA GLU A 118 17.57 -2.52 11.55
C GLU A 118 17.40 -4.03 11.43
N ALA A 119 16.50 -4.49 10.55
CA ALA A 119 16.33 -5.90 10.24
C ALA A 119 17.63 -6.53 9.69
N ALA A 120 18.30 -5.84 8.77
CA ALA A 120 19.55 -6.33 8.16
C ALA A 120 20.69 -6.45 9.19
N ARG A 121 20.78 -5.54 10.18
CA ARG A 121 21.74 -5.66 11.30
C ARG A 121 21.48 -6.92 12.14
N ALA A 122 20.22 -7.35 12.25
CA ALA A 122 19.85 -8.61 12.90
C ALA A 122 20.01 -9.85 11.97
N GLY A 123 20.47 -9.63 10.74
CA GLY A 123 20.71 -10.68 9.74
C GLY A 123 19.47 -11.04 8.91
N TYR A 124 18.39 -10.26 8.97
CA TYR A 124 17.16 -10.54 8.24
C TYR A 124 17.05 -9.73 6.94
N ARG A 125 16.54 -10.38 5.90
CA ARG A 125 16.03 -9.73 4.68
C ARG A 125 14.52 -9.84 4.69
N PHE A 126 13.84 -8.74 4.41
CA PHE A 126 12.39 -8.65 4.34
C PHE A 126 11.93 -8.55 2.90
N ASP A 127 11.13 -9.50 2.47
CA ASP A 127 10.50 -9.55 1.15
C ASP A 127 8.97 -9.40 1.32
N ALA A 128 8.34 -8.66 0.40
CA ALA A 128 6.91 -8.41 0.41
C ALA A 128 6.32 -8.55 -1.00
N GLY A 129 5.09 -9.07 -1.10
CA GLY A 129 4.31 -9.16 -2.34
C GLY A 129 2.91 -8.61 -2.09
N PRO A 130 2.48 -7.56 -2.79
CA PRO A 130 1.16 -6.99 -2.65
C PRO A 130 0.16 -7.65 -3.57
N GLU A 131 -1.09 -7.71 -3.15
CA GLU A 131 -2.28 -7.93 -3.96
C GLU A 131 -3.10 -6.64 -3.88
N CYS A 132 -3.15 -5.85 -4.96
CA CYS A 132 -3.70 -4.50 -4.93
C CYS A 132 -4.90 -4.39 -5.87
N GLU A 133 -6.09 -4.42 -5.28
CA GLU A 133 -7.35 -4.36 -5.99
C GLU A 133 -7.72 -2.92 -6.39
N PHE A 134 -8.49 -2.79 -7.47
CA PHE A 134 -8.97 -1.51 -7.97
C PHE A 134 -10.28 -1.65 -8.76
N PHE A 135 -10.98 -0.53 -8.95
CA PHE A 135 -12.19 -0.46 -9.77
C PHE A 135 -11.95 0.31 -11.06
N LEU A 136 -12.61 -0.12 -12.15
CA LEU A 136 -12.67 0.58 -13.43
C LEU A 136 -14.09 1.07 -13.68
N PHE A 137 -14.32 2.37 -13.57
CA PHE A 137 -15.62 3.00 -13.77
C PHE A 137 -15.67 3.80 -15.07
N HIS A 138 -16.87 4.03 -15.58
CA HIS A 138 -17.11 5.00 -16.64
C HIS A 138 -16.89 6.43 -16.12
N THR A 139 -16.49 7.31 -17.03
CA THR A 139 -16.54 8.75 -16.82
C THR A 139 -17.89 9.30 -17.30
N ASP A 140 -18.28 10.48 -16.82
CA ASP A 140 -19.40 11.22 -17.38
C ASP A 140 -19.04 11.87 -18.74
N GLU A 141 -20.01 12.59 -19.35
CA GLU A 141 -19.84 13.24 -20.67
C GLU A 141 -18.74 14.33 -20.64
N GLU A 142 -18.43 14.89 -19.47
CA GLU A 142 -17.36 15.85 -19.26
C GLU A 142 -16.01 15.19 -18.87
N GLY A 143 -15.96 13.86 -18.81
CA GLY A 143 -14.77 13.09 -18.44
C GLY A 143 -14.48 13.05 -16.94
N ARG A 144 -15.46 13.39 -16.08
CA ARG A 144 -15.31 13.34 -14.63
C ARG A 144 -15.48 11.91 -14.12
N PRO A 145 -14.82 11.56 -12.99
CA PRO A 145 -14.98 10.26 -12.36
C PRO A 145 -16.43 9.99 -11.93
N THR A 146 -16.89 8.77 -12.16
CA THR A 146 -18.18 8.27 -11.64
C THR A 146 -17.97 6.94 -10.92
N THR A 147 -19.02 6.40 -10.31
CA THR A 147 -19.07 5.02 -9.82
C THR A 147 -19.99 4.16 -10.69
N ILE A 148 -20.23 4.58 -11.92
CA ILE A 148 -21.11 3.90 -12.88
C ILE A 148 -20.33 2.80 -13.59
N THR A 149 -20.93 1.61 -13.64
CA THR A 149 -20.52 0.50 -14.50
C THR A 149 -21.77 -0.15 -15.09
N HIS A 150 -21.69 -0.60 -16.34
CA HIS A 150 -22.71 -1.42 -16.98
C HIS A 150 -22.40 -2.92 -16.91
N GLU A 151 -21.23 -3.23 -16.37
CA GLU A 151 -20.73 -4.57 -16.17
C GLU A 151 -21.48 -5.29 -15.04
N LYS A 152 -21.62 -6.61 -15.19
CA LYS A 152 -22.17 -7.51 -14.16
C LYS A 152 -21.27 -8.73 -13.92
N ALA A 153 -20.01 -8.65 -14.37
CA ALA A 153 -19.03 -9.70 -14.15
C ALA A 153 -18.74 -9.88 -12.66
N GLY A 154 -18.33 -11.06 -12.30
CA GLY A 154 -17.92 -11.47 -10.98
C GLY A 154 -16.56 -12.16 -11.02
N TYR A 155 -16.23 -12.90 -9.96
CA TYR A 155 -14.92 -13.50 -9.75
C TYR A 155 -14.53 -14.46 -10.90
N PHE A 156 -13.40 -14.16 -11.55
CA PHE A 156 -12.83 -14.90 -12.68
C PHE A 156 -13.69 -14.92 -13.96
N ASP A 157 -14.70 -14.07 -14.07
CA ASP A 157 -15.43 -13.90 -15.33
C ASP A 157 -14.51 -13.34 -16.42
N ILE A 158 -14.86 -13.67 -17.67
CA ILE A 158 -14.10 -13.31 -18.88
C ILE A 158 -14.96 -12.45 -19.83
N GLY A 159 -14.32 -11.88 -20.85
CA GLY A 159 -15.06 -11.22 -21.93
C GLY A 159 -16.08 -12.16 -22.62
N PRO A 160 -17.27 -11.65 -23.01
CA PRO A 160 -17.65 -10.25 -23.07
C PRO A 160 -18.28 -9.69 -21.78
N MET A 161 -18.34 -10.44 -20.69
CA MET A 161 -18.92 -9.98 -19.43
C MET A 161 -17.98 -9.01 -18.69
N ASP A 162 -16.68 -9.31 -18.68
CA ASP A 162 -15.62 -8.43 -18.16
C ASP A 162 -15.31 -7.32 -19.18
N LEU A 163 -15.83 -6.12 -18.93
CA LEU A 163 -15.62 -4.96 -19.80
C LEU A 163 -14.24 -4.30 -19.60
N GLY A 164 -13.57 -4.63 -18.53
CA GLY A 164 -12.23 -4.13 -18.19
C GLY A 164 -11.08 -4.96 -18.77
N GLU A 165 -11.35 -6.14 -19.35
CA GLU A 165 -10.32 -7.10 -19.78
C GLU A 165 -9.25 -6.49 -20.69
N ASN A 166 -9.64 -5.71 -21.69
CA ASN A 166 -8.69 -5.08 -22.62
C ASN A 166 -7.83 -4.01 -21.94
N ALA A 167 -8.40 -3.21 -21.04
CA ALA A 167 -7.65 -2.23 -20.28
C ALA A 167 -6.68 -2.93 -19.34
N ARG A 168 -7.12 -3.98 -18.63
CA ARG A 168 -6.28 -4.77 -17.73
C ARG A 168 -5.13 -5.46 -18.48
N ARG A 169 -5.39 -6.02 -19.68
CA ARG A 169 -4.35 -6.57 -20.55
C ARG A 169 -3.28 -5.52 -20.91
N ASP A 170 -3.69 -4.32 -21.30
CA ASP A 170 -2.74 -3.26 -21.66
C ASP A 170 -1.99 -2.72 -20.40
N MET A 171 -2.60 -2.76 -19.22
CA MET A 171 -1.92 -2.49 -17.96
C MET A 171 -0.83 -3.51 -17.69
N VAL A 172 -1.11 -4.80 -17.83
CA VAL A 172 -0.14 -5.91 -17.66
C VAL A 172 1.05 -5.71 -18.59
N LEU A 173 0.83 -5.59 -19.89
CA LEU A 173 1.90 -5.41 -20.88
C LEU A 173 2.75 -4.16 -20.59
N THR A 174 2.09 -3.07 -20.20
CA THR A 174 2.80 -1.83 -19.82
C THR A 174 3.68 -2.02 -18.59
N LEU A 175 3.23 -2.76 -17.59
CA LEU A 175 4.00 -3.06 -16.38
C LEU A 175 5.17 -4.01 -16.69
N GLU A 176 4.97 -5.02 -17.55
CA GLU A 176 6.04 -5.90 -18.02
C GLU A 176 7.13 -5.13 -18.78
N ASP A 177 6.75 -4.19 -19.64
CA ASP A 177 7.69 -3.28 -20.33
C ASP A 177 8.48 -2.41 -19.34
N MET A 178 7.96 -2.18 -18.13
CA MET A 178 8.65 -1.48 -17.04
C MET A 178 9.47 -2.41 -16.14
N GLY A 179 9.54 -3.70 -16.46
CA GLY A 179 10.34 -4.68 -15.74
C GLY A 179 9.62 -5.36 -14.56
N TYR A 180 8.29 -5.31 -14.52
CA TYR A 180 7.51 -6.11 -13.57
C TYR A 180 7.44 -7.56 -14.04
N GLU A 181 7.45 -8.49 -13.10
CA GLU A 181 7.09 -9.89 -13.34
C GLU A 181 5.66 -10.07 -12.85
N ILE A 182 4.72 -10.16 -13.79
CA ILE A 182 3.28 -10.30 -13.47
C ILE A 182 2.98 -11.78 -13.24
N GLU A 183 2.32 -12.08 -12.11
CA GLU A 183 1.95 -13.44 -11.72
C GLU A 183 0.52 -13.78 -12.15
N SER A 184 -0.43 -12.85 -11.95
CA SER A 184 -1.81 -13.03 -12.35
C SER A 184 -2.52 -11.71 -12.65
N SER A 185 -3.66 -11.81 -13.35
CA SER A 185 -4.53 -10.69 -13.67
C SER A 185 -5.94 -11.21 -13.90
N HIS A 186 -6.90 -10.77 -13.11
CA HIS A 186 -8.27 -11.29 -13.18
C HIS A 186 -9.32 -10.25 -12.78
N HIS A 187 -10.59 -10.58 -13.08
CA HIS A 187 -11.75 -9.87 -12.59
C HIS A 187 -12.05 -10.33 -11.16
N GLU A 188 -12.35 -9.38 -10.27
CA GLU A 188 -12.69 -9.61 -8.88
C GLU A 188 -14.20 -9.84 -8.64
N ALA A 189 -14.58 -10.08 -7.38
CA ALA A 189 -15.95 -10.46 -7.03
C ALA A 189 -16.99 -9.37 -7.26
N ALA A 190 -16.63 -8.09 -7.12
CA ALA A 190 -17.57 -7.00 -7.38
C ALA A 190 -17.52 -6.55 -8.84
N PRO A 191 -18.67 -6.18 -9.45
CA PRO A 191 -18.67 -5.58 -10.79
C PRO A 191 -17.71 -4.40 -10.91
N ALA A 192 -16.94 -4.37 -11.99
CA ALA A 192 -15.87 -3.40 -12.27
C ALA A 192 -14.63 -3.49 -11.35
N GLN A 193 -14.51 -4.53 -10.54
CA GLN A 193 -13.36 -4.75 -9.67
C GLN A 193 -12.35 -5.69 -10.34
N HIS A 194 -11.08 -5.32 -10.24
CA HIS A 194 -9.96 -6.01 -10.88
C HIS A 194 -8.79 -6.12 -9.94
N GLU A 195 -7.95 -7.13 -10.23
CA GLU A 195 -6.68 -7.35 -9.54
C GLU A 195 -5.58 -7.69 -10.55
N ILE A 196 -4.38 -7.21 -10.30
CA ILE A 196 -3.16 -7.57 -11.04
C ILE A 196 -2.08 -7.81 -10.00
N ASP A 197 -1.62 -9.06 -9.91
CA ASP A 197 -0.58 -9.47 -8.99
C ASP A 197 0.76 -9.46 -9.68
N PHE A 198 1.73 -8.89 -9.01
CA PHE A 198 3.13 -8.93 -9.44
C PHE A 198 4.01 -9.55 -8.36
N LYS A 199 5.05 -10.22 -8.82
CA LYS A 199 5.95 -10.98 -7.98
C LYS A 199 6.51 -10.16 -6.81
N TYR A 200 6.63 -10.81 -5.67
CA TYR A 200 7.27 -10.26 -4.49
C TYR A 200 8.74 -9.88 -4.76
N ASP A 201 9.22 -8.88 -4.06
CA ASP A 201 10.62 -8.46 -4.05
C ASP A 201 10.98 -7.91 -2.66
N GLN A 202 12.20 -7.44 -2.51
CA GLN A 202 12.59 -6.70 -1.32
C GLN A 202 11.62 -5.54 -1.04
N ALA A 203 11.22 -5.36 0.20
CA ALA A 203 10.11 -4.49 0.58
C ALA A 203 10.20 -3.06 0.03
N LEU A 204 11.40 -2.45 -0.04
CA LEU A 204 11.55 -1.11 -0.62
C LEU A 204 11.18 -1.08 -2.09
N LYS A 205 11.66 -2.04 -2.87
CA LYS A 205 11.33 -2.15 -4.29
C LYS A 205 9.85 -2.46 -4.49
N THR A 206 9.26 -3.29 -3.63
CA THR A 206 7.82 -3.56 -3.65
C THR A 206 7.00 -2.31 -3.39
N ALA A 207 7.37 -1.47 -2.41
CA ALA A 207 6.69 -0.20 -2.15
C ALA A 207 6.81 0.77 -3.35
N ASP A 208 8.00 0.89 -3.94
CA ASP A 208 8.24 1.67 -5.17
C ASP A 208 7.38 1.16 -6.33
N ASN A 209 7.25 -0.15 -6.45
CA ASN A 209 6.43 -0.81 -7.46
C ASN A 209 4.93 -0.53 -7.24
N ILE A 210 4.40 -0.59 -6.02
CA ILE A 210 3.00 -0.26 -5.73
C ILE A 210 2.67 1.17 -6.17
N MET A 211 3.55 2.15 -5.88
CA MET A 211 3.33 3.54 -6.29
C MET A 211 3.30 3.70 -7.81
N THR A 212 4.22 3.02 -8.50
CA THR A 212 4.29 3.02 -9.97
C THR A 212 3.11 2.28 -10.59
N PHE A 213 2.70 1.14 -10.02
CA PHE A 213 1.51 0.37 -10.41
C PHE A 213 0.25 1.24 -10.40
N LYS A 214 -0.01 1.97 -9.30
CA LYS A 214 -1.15 2.88 -9.21
C LYS A 214 -1.13 3.96 -10.30
N LEU A 215 0.04 4.48 -10.64
CA LEU A 215 0.21 5.46 -11.73
C LEU A 215 -0.08 4.84 -13.10
N ALA A 216 0.46 3.65 -13.39
CA ALA A 216 0.27 2.94 -14.65
C ALA A 216 -1.22 2.58 -14.85
N VAL A 217 -1.85 1.96 -13.86
CA VAL A 217 -3.27 1.58 -13.89
C VAL A 217 -4.17 2.80 -14.20
N LYS A 218 -4.01 3.91 -13.47
CA LYS A 218 -4.77 5.14 -13.72
C LYS A 218 -4.52 5.71 -15.12
N THR A 219 -3.28 5.66 -15.60
CA THR A 219 -2.89 6.20 -16.91
C THR A 219 -3.48 5.37 -18.04
N ILE A 220 -3.40 4.05 -17.95
CA ILE A 220 -3.91 3.14 -18.98
C ILE A 220 -5.44 3.12 -18.98
N ALA A 221 -6.09 3.09 -17.80
CA ALA A 221 -7.54 3.20 -17.69
C ALA A 221 -8.06 4.44 -18.43
N LYS A 222 -7.42 5.60 -18.23
CA LYS A 222 -7.80 6.84 -18.94
C LYS A 222 -7.67 6.72 -20.47
N ARG A 223 -6.71 5.98 -20.99
CA ARG A 223 -6.55 5.72 -22.42
C ARG A 223 -7.68 4.88 -22.99
N HIS A 224 -8.29 4.02 -22.16
CA HIS A 224 -9.46 3.21 -22.50
C HIS A 224 -10.79 3.93 -22.21
N GLY A 225 -10.78 5.23 -21.88
CA GLY A 225 -11.99 6.00 -21.56
C GLY A 225 -12.61 5.64 -20.22
N MET A 226 -11.83 5.00 -19.33
CA MET A 226 -12.25 4.61 -17.99
C MET A 226 -11.53 5.39 -16.89
N PHE A 227 -12.09 5.36 -15.70
CA PHE A 227 -11.48 5.91 -14.49
C PHE A 227 -11.13 4.78 -13.52
N ALA A 228 -9.85 4.63 -13.22
CA ALA A 228 -9.38 3.67 -12.21
C ALA A 228 -9.43 4.29 -10.81
N SER A 229 -10.12 3.61 -9.89
CA SER A 229 -10.26 4.02 -8.50
C SER A 229 -9.62 2.99 -7.56
N PHE A 230 -8.76 3.48 -6.67
CA PHE A 230 -8.20 2.73 -5.55
C PHE A 230 -8.91 3.05 -4.23
N MET A 231 -10.14 3.55 -4.31
CA MET A 231 -10.97 3.83 -3.14
C MET A 231 -11.33 2.52 -2.42
N PRO A 232 -11.16 2.43 -1.09
CA PRO A 232 -11.41 1.18 -0.35
C PRO A 232 -12.83 0.63 -0.48
N LYS A 233 -13.84 1.52 -0.54
CA LYS A 233 -15.25 1.13 -0.68
C LYS A 233 -16.01 2.12 -1.56
N PRO A 234 -15.92 2.03 -2.88
CA PRO A 234 -16.56 3.01 -3.77
C PRO A 234 -18.07 2.86 -3.87
N LYS A 235 -18.62 1.67 -3.57
CA LYS A 235 -20.07 1.38 -3.66
C LYS A 235 -20.56 0.61 -2.44
N GLN A 236 -21.72 1.02 -1.95
CA GLN A 236 -22.44 0.30 -0.89
C GLN A 236 -22.94 -1.06 -1.39
N GLY A 237 -22.93 -2.09 -0.54
CA GLY A 237 -23.48 -3.40 -0.82
C GLY A 237 -22.64 -4.28 -1.76
N MET A 238 -21.39 -3.90 -2.05
CA MET A 238 -20.43 -4.67 -2.86
C MET A 238 -19.14 -4.87 -2.08
N ASN A 239 -18.26 -5.79 -2.50
CA ASN A 239 -16.91 -5.89 -1.96
C ASN A 239 -16.15 -4.57 -2.19
N GLY A 240 -15.21 -4.27 -1.30
CA GLY A 240 -14.28 -3.14 -1.43
C GLY A 240 -12.91 -3.62 -1.86
N SER A 241 -12.00 -2.70 -2.16
CA SER A 241 -10.63 -3.00 -2.57
C SER A 241 -9.71 -3.15 -1.37
N GLY A 242 -9.02 -4.28 -1.29
CA GLY A 242 -7.90 -4.55 -0.40
C GLY A 242 -6.55 -4.25 -1.05
N MET A 243 -5.55 -4.11 -0.20
CA MET A 243 -4.14 -4.20 -0.55
C MET A 243 -3.52 -5.23 0.39
N HIS A 244 -3.73 -6.51 0.09
CA HIS A 244 -3.18 -7.58 0.90
C HIS A 244 -1.66 -7.58 0.81
N VAL A 245 -0.99 -7.83 1.92
CA VAL A 245 0.47 -7.81 1.98
C VAL A 245 0.97 -9.19 2.37
N ASN A 246 1.52 -9.91 1.40
CA ASN A 246 2.26 -11.14 1.62
C ASN A 246 3.68 -10.80 2.09
N MET A 247 4.13 -11.43 3.16
CA MET A 247 5.41 -11.11 3.81
C MET A 247 6.20 -12.35 4.13
N SER A 248 7.52 -12.28 3.96
CA SER A 248 8.44 -13.30 4.41
C SER A 248 9.75 -12.70 4.91
N LEU A 249 10.42 -13.40 5.82
CA LEU A 249 11.78 -13.08 6.24
C LEU A 249 12.73 -14.19 5.81
N SER A 250 13.90 -13.80 5.34
CA SER A 250 15.00 -14.72 5.08
C SER A 250 16.24 -14.36 5.88
N LYS A 251 17.05 -15.37 6.22
CA LYS A 251 18.34 -15.23 6.86
C LYS A 251 19.33 -16.19 6.19
N ASP A 252 20.51 -15.71 5.82
CA ASP A 252 21.52 -16.48 5.10
C ASP A 252 20.95 -17.16 3.82
N GLY A 253 20.05 -16.45 3.12
CA GLY A 253 19.41 -16.91 1.89
C GLY A 253 18.33 -17.99 2.07
N LYS A 254 17.89 -18.27 3.30
CA LYS A 254 16.83 -19.25 3.61
C LYS A 254 15.62 -18.57 4.22
N ASN A 255 14.43 -18.95 3.78
CA ASN A 255 13.18 -18.51 4.38
C ASN A 255 13.08 -19.03 5.82
N ILE A 256 13.04 -18.13 6.81
CA ILE A 256 13.03 -18.48 8.23
C ILE A 256 11.63 -18.78 8.77
N PHE A 257 10.57 -18.56 7.99
CA PHE A 257 9.21 -18.92 8.38
C PHE A 257 8.92 -20.41 8.17
N HIS A 258 9.74 -21.10 7.37
CA HIS A 258 9.57 -22.50 7.08
C HIS A 258 10.31 -23.39 8.08
N ASP A 259 9.58 -24.36 8.65
CA ASP A 259 10.12 -25.51 9.38
C ASP A 259 9.32 -26.75 9.02
N PRO A 260 9.89 -27.71 8.26
CA PRO A 260 9.16 -28.91 7.85
C PRO A 260 8.76 -29.81 9.03
N ALA A 261 9.39 -29.66 10.20
CA ALA A 261 9.07 -30.39 11.42
C ALA A 261 8.08 -29.62 12.33
N GLY A 262 7.85 -28.33 12.06
CA GLY A 262 6.95 -27.50 12.81
C GLY A 262 5.47 -27.77 12.50
N GLU A 263 4.60 -27.41 13.42
CA GLU A 263 3.14 -27.44 13.18
C GLU A 263 2.81 -26.54 11.97
N LEU A 264 1.95 -27.01 11.09
CA LEU A 264 1.62 -26.36 9.80
C LEU A 264 2.84 -26.10 8.89
N GLY A 265 4.00 -26.72 9.15
CA GLY A 265 5.25 -26.45 8.42
C GLY A 265 5.83 -25.07 8.70
N LEU A 266 5.53 -24.48 9.85
CA LEU A 266 5.96 -23.17 10.27
C LEU A 266 6.98 -23.22 11.40
N SER A 267 7.95 -22.32 11.37
CA SER A 267 8.92 -22.11 12.43
C SER A 267 8.34 -21.33 13.62
N PRO A 268 8.99 -21.38 14.79
CA PRO A 268 8.65 -20.47 15.89
C PRO A 268 8.70 -18.99 15.51
N GLU A 269 9.63 -18.59 14.65
CA GLU A 269 9.79 -17.21 14.15
C GLU A 269 8.55 -16.76 13.36
N ALA A 270 7.94 -17.65 12.57
CA ALA A 270 6.69 -17.34 11.86
C ALA A 270 5.56 -17.05 12.85
N TYR A 271 5.40 -17.88 13.88
CA TYR A 271 4.41 -17.64 14.93
C TYR A 271 4.66 -16.35 15.69
N TYR A 272 5.91 -16.07 16.05
CA TYR A 272 6.27 -14.83 16.75
C TYR A 272 6.00 -13.60 15.87
N PHE A 273 6.29 -13.66 14.59
CA PHE A 273 6.00 -12.59 13.65
C PHE A 273 4.49 -12.30 13.56
N ILE A 274 3.66 -13.35 13.47
CA ILE A 274 2.20 -13.24 13.53
C ILE A 274 1.78 -12.60 14.87
N GLY A 275 2.33 -13.07 15.99
CA GLY A 275 2.04 -12.56 17.33
C GLY A 275 2.35 -11.09 17.48
N GLY A 276 3.49 -10.63 16.94
CA GLY A 276 3.91 -9.23 16.94
C GLY A 276 2.94 -8.35 16.16
N ILE A 277 2.57 -8.73 14.94
CA ILE A 277 1.56 -7.99 14.15
C ILE A 277 0.23 -7.92 14.92
N MET A 278 -0.28 -9.05 15.42
CA MET A 278 -1.55 -9.08 16.14
C MET A 278 -1.56 -8.21 17.40
N LYS A 279 -0.43 -8.10 18.10
CA LYS A 279 -0.26 -7.25 19.28
C LYS A 279 -0.46 -5.77 18.94
N HIS A 280 0.12 -5.32 17.83
CA HIS A 280 0.17 -3.90 17.47
C HIS A 280 -0.91 -3.46 16.48
N ILE A 281 -1.71 -4.39 15.94
CA ILE A 281 -2.57 -4.14 14.77
C ILE A 281 -3.60 -3.03 14.97
N LYS A 282 -4.12 -2.82 16.17
CA LYS A 282 -5.07 -1.72 16.42
C LYS A 282 -4.41 -0.36 16.24
N GLY A 283 -3.19 -0.21 16.74
CA GLY A 283 -2.41 1.00 16.50
C GLY A 283 -1.91 1.15 15.07
N MET A 284 -1.75 0.04 14.35
CA MET A 284 -1.40 0.06 12.93
C MET A 284 -2.57 0.50 12.04
N ALA A 285 -3.82 0.37 12.50
CA ALA A 285 -5.01 0.57 11.68
C ALA A 285 -5.10 1.97 11.06
N LEU A 286 -4.66 3.03 11.75
CA LEU A 286 -4.64 4.38 11.20
C LEU A 286 -3.72 4.51 9.97
N ILE A 287 -2.69 3.69 9.86
CA ILE A 287 -1.73 3.69 8.76
C ILE A 287 -2.15 2.71 7.66
N THR A 288 -2.67 1.53 8.03
CA THR A 288 -3.11 0.50 7.07
C THR A 288 -4.46 0.82 6.43
N ASN A 289 -5.29 1.61 7.11
CA ASN A 289 -6.67 1.96 6.76
C ASN A 289 -6.92 3.46 7.05
N PRO A 290 -6.30 4.38 6.28
CA PRO A 290 -6.12 5.77 6.71
C PRO A 290 -7.31 6.70 6.44
N LEU A 291 -8.40 6.22 5.84
CA LEU A 291 -9.54 7.05 5.42
C LEU A 291 -10.82 6.69 6.18
N VAL A 292 -11.73 7.65 6.33
CA VAL A 292 -13.13 7.36 6.73
C VAL A 292 -13.70 6.21 5.87
N ASN A 293 -13.40 6.22 4.58
CA ASN A 293 -13.87 5.21 3.63
C ASN A 293 -13.27 3.82 3.86
N SER A 294 -12.09 3.70 4.45
CA SER A 294 -11.45 2.43 4.80
C SER A 294 -12.36 1.58 5.71
N TYR A 295 -13.02 2.21 6.67
CA TYR A 295 -13.92 1.55 7.63
C TYR A 295 -15.30 1.21 7.04
N LYS A 296 -15.63 1.71 5.84
CA LYS A 296 -16.78 1.23 5.05
C LYS A 296 -16.49 -0.10 4.35
N ARG A 297 -15.20 -0.44 4.15
CA ARG A 297 -14.75 -1.76 3.70
C ARG A 297 -14.71 -2.77 4.85
N LEU A 298 -14.19 -2.36 6.02
CA LEU A 298 -14.01 -3.21 7.20
C LEU A 298 -15.34 -3.41 7.95
N VAL A 299 -16.32 -4.02 7.28
CA VAL A 299 -17.66 -4.29 7.83
C VAL A 299 -18.05 -5.75 7.63
N PRO A 300 -18.91 -6.33 8.51
CA PRO A 300 -19.37 -7.71 8.38
C PRO A 300 -20.07 -7.99 7.05
N GLY A 301 -19.93 -9.22 6.55
CA GLY A 301 -20.66 -9.70 5.35
C GLY A 301 -19.94 -9.45 4.03
N PHE A 302 -18.72 -8.93 4.04
CA PHE A 302 -17.84 -8.77 2.88
C PHE A 302 -16.47 -9.41 3.16
N GLU A 303 -15.66 -9.63 2.13
CA GLU A 303 -14.37 -10.33 2.24
C GLU A 303 -13.25 -9.49 2.91
N ALA A 304 -13.60 -8.65 3.87
CA ALA A 304 -12.66 -7.84 4.61
C ALA A 304 -12.61 -8.29 6.08
N PRO A 305 -11.42 -8.43 6.68
CA PRO A 305 -11.29 -8.90 8.05
C PRO A 305 -11.69 -7.80 9.04
N ILE A 306 -12.49 -8.16 10.03
CA ILE A 306 -12.81 -7.27 11.16
C ILE A 306 -12.34 -7.84 12.50
N HIS A 307 -12.11 -9.15 12.58
CA HIS A 307 -11.61 -9.83 13.77
C HIS A 307 -10.09 -9.93 13.75
N ILE A 308 -9.45 -9.66 14.89
CA ILE A 308 -8.04 -9.87 15.10
C ILE A 308 -7.80 -11.36 15.32
N ALA A 309 -7.68 -12.09 14.24
CA ALA A 309 -7.51 -13.54 14.22
C ALA A 309 -6.58 -13.95 13.08
N TRP A 310 -5.94 -15.12 13.21
CA TRP A 310 -5.14 -15.71 12.13
C TRP A 310 -5.61 -17.11 11.80
N SER A 311 -5.35 -17.56 10.58
CA SER A 311 -5.74 -18.89 10.11
C SER A 311 -4.85 -19.35 8.95
N ALA A 312 -4.59 -20.67 8.92
CA ALA A 312 -4.01 -21.34 7.77
C ALA A 312 -5.07 -21.79 6.73
N PHE A 313 -6.37 -21.62 7.03
CA PHE A 313 -7.48 -22.17 6.24
C PHE A 313 -8.46 -21.10 5.77
N SER A 314 -8.77 -20.11 6.61
CA SER A 314 -9.79 -19.10 6.31
C SER A 314 -9.24 -17.91 5.55
N ARG A 315 -9.89 -17.53 4.45
CA ARG A 315 -9.61 -16.31 3.68
C ARG A 315 -10.20 -15.03 4.32
N THR A 316 -11.00 -15.16 5.35
CA THR A 316 -11.66 -14.03 6.03
C THR A 316 -10.94 -13.60 7.31
N SER A 317 -9.86 -14.29 7.68
CA SER A 317 -9.02 -13.92 8.82
C SER A 317 -8.16 -12.69 8.52
N LEU A 318 -7.80 -11.93 9.57
CA LEU A 318 -6.91 -10.77 9.49
C LEU A 318 -5.53 -11.16 8.94
N ILE A 319 -4.99 -12.24 9.47
CA ILE A 319 -3.73 -12.84 8.99
C ILE A 319 -4.03 -14.23 8.46
N ARG A 320 -3.67 -14.44 7.20
CA ARG A 320 -3.74 -15.73 6.55
C ARG A 320 -2.32 -16.29 6.36
N VAL A 321 -2.18 -17.60 6.56
CA VAL A 321 -0.96 -18.32 6.18
C VAL A 321 -1.28 -19.17 4.95
N PRO A 322 -0.87 -18.77 3.73
CA PRO A 322 -1.11 -19.54 2.52
C PRO A 322 -0.54 -20.97 2.61
N TYR A 323 -1.07 -21.89 1.80
CA TYR A 323 -0.71 -23.31 1.84
C TYR A 323 0.74 -23.58 1.41
N SER A 324 1.31 -22.72 0.56
CA SER A 324 2.69 -22.88 0.05
C SER A 324 3.72 -22.90 1.18
N ARG A 325 4.72 -23.80 1.04
CA ARG A 325 5.80 -24.01 2.03
C ARG A 325 7.17 -23.97 1.34
N GLY A 326 8.23 -24.15 2.11
CA GLY A 326 9.61 -23.98 1.62
C GLY A 326 9.96 -22.52 1.44
N GLU A 327 10.62 -22.18 0.36
CA GLU A 327 10.98 -20.78 0.05
C GLU A 327 9.76 -19.86 -0.16
N SER A 328 8.60 -20.45 -0.47
CA SER A 328 7.33 -19.72 -0.66
C SER A 328 6.51 -19.57 0.63
N THR A 329 7.04 -19.96 1.79
CA THR A 329 6.35 -19.80 3.08
C THR A 329 6.21 -18.31 3.40
N ARG A 330 4.97 -17.87 3.63
CA ARG A 330 4.66 -16.45 3.84
C ARG A 330 3.46 -16.25 4.74
N ILE A 331 3.30 -15.05 5.21
CA ILE A 331 2.19 -14.55 6.03
C ILE A 331 1.52 -13.42 5.26
N GLU A 332 0.21 -13.47 5.12
CA GLU A 332 -0.60 -12.48 4.41
C GLU A 332 -1.39 -11.65 5.42
N LEU A 333 -1.14 -10.33 5.46
CA LEU A 333 -1.96 -9.37 6.18
C LEU A 333 -3.05 -8.82 5.25
N ARG A 334 -4.32 -8.96 5.63
CA ARG A 334 -5.47 -8.73 4.74
C ARG A 334 -6.24 -7.43 5.01
N CYS A 335 -6.00 -6.75 6.13
CA CYS A 335 -6.73 -5.51 6.44
C CYS A 335 -6.27 -4.28 5.63
N PRO A 336 -5.01 -4.09 5.22
CA PRO A 336 -4.62 -2.88 4.50
C PRO A 336 -5.47 -2.66 3.25
N ASP A 337 -5.66 -1.41 2.89
CA ASP A 337 -6.34 -1.02 1.66
C ASP A 337 -5.45 -0.14 0.75
N PRO A 338 -5.82 0.02 -0.54
CA PRO A 338 -4.96 0.69 -1.50
C PRO A 338 -4.76 2.19 -1.25
N SER A 339 -5.52 2.81 -0.33
CA SER A 339 -5.32 4.23 0.02
C SER A 339 -4.12 4.45 0.93
N ALA A 340 -3.64 3.39 1.58
CA ALA A 340 -2.51 3.46 2.51
C ALA A 340 -1.19 3.80 1.79
N ASN A 341 -0.29 4.45 2.52
CA ASN A 341 1.09 4.67 2.09
C ASN A 341 1.88 3.36 2.19
N PRO A 342 2.29 2.72 1.08
CA PRO A 342 2.89 1.39 1.11
C PRO A 342 4.23 1.35 1.85
N TYR A 343 5.00 2.42 1.84
CA TYR A 343 6.27 2.50 2.59
C TYR A 343 6.01 2.39 4.09
N LEU A 344 5.04 3.15 4.60
CA LEU A 344 4.70 3.13 6.02
C LEU A 344 4.06 1.81 6.44
N VAL A 345 3.18 1.24 5.60
CA VAL A 345 2.57 -0.09 5.85
C VAL A 345 3.64 -1.16 6.01
N LEU A 346 4.59 -1.25 5.05
CA LEU A 346 5.65 -2.25 5.10
C LEU A 346 6.61 -2.02 6.27
N ALA A 347 6.91 -0.76 6.59
CA ALA A 347 7.77 -0.42 7.73
C ALA A 347 7.17 -0.89 9.07
N ILE A 348 5.89 -0.58 9.32
CA ILE A 348 5.24 -0.99 10.58
C ILE A 348 4.99 -2.49 10.65
N CYS A 349 4.70 -3.16 9.53
CA CYS A 349 4.58 -4.61 9.47
C CYS A 349 5.90 -5.30 9.85
N LEU A 350 7.00 -4.86 9.25
CA LEU A 350 8.33 -5.39 9.57
C LEU A 350 8.68 -5.15 11.04
N ALA A 351 8.52 -3.93 11.53
CA ALA A 351 8.85 -3.58 12.91
C ALA A 351 8.02 -4.37 13.92
N ALA A 352 6.70 -4.47 13.70
CA ALA A 352 5.80 -5.25 14.57
C ALA A 352 6.15 -6.75 14.56
N GLY A 353 6.45 -7.31 13.39
CA GLY A 353 6.89 -8.70 13.28
C GLY A 353 8.22 -8.97 13.99
N LEU A 354 9.18 -8.05 13.88
CA LEU A 354 10.47 -8.15 14.58
C LEU A 354 10.32 -8.01 16.10
N ASP A 355 9.42 -7.12 16.59
CA ASP A 355 9.07 -7.05 18.02
C ASP A 355 8.54 -8.41 18.50
N GLY A 356 7.70 -9.04 17.69
CA GLY A 356 7.19 -10.39 17.94
C GLY A 356 8.30 -11.43 18.07
N ILE A 357 9.25 -11.45 17.14
CA ILE A 357 10.39 -12.39 17.16
C ILE A 357 11.29 -12.11 18.38
N GLN A 358 11.65 -10.85 18.60
CA GLN A 358 12.55 -10.46 19.68
C GLN A 358 11.98 -10.78 21.07
N ASN A 359 10.70 -10.54 21.26
CA ASN A 359 10.00 -10.75 22.54
C ASN A 359 9.30 -12.12 22.61
N LYS A 360 9.43 -12.97 21.59
CA LYS A 360 8.82 -14.32 21.48
C LYS A 360 7.31 -14.29 21.76
N ILE A 361 6.62 -13.37 21.10
CA ILE A 361 5.17 -13.16 21.27
C ILE A 361 4.42 -14.27 20.55
N VAL A 362 3.83 -15.17 21.30
CA VAL A 362 3.04 -16.28 20.76
C VAL A 362 1.63 -15.76 20.40
N PRO A 363 1.15 -15.94 19.17
CA PRO A 363 -0.22 -15.58 18.82
C PRO A 363 -1.23 -16.49 19.54
N PRO A 364 -2.50 -16.07 19.68
CA PRO A 364 -3.56 -16.96 20.14
C PRO A 364 -3.71 -18.16 19.18
N PRO A 365 -4.43 -19.23 19.59
CA PRO A 365 -4.72 -20.36 18.69
C PRO A 365 -5.37 -19.86 17.38
N GLN A 366 -5.05 -20.52 16.25
CA GLN A 366 -5.67 -20.19 14.96
C GLN A 366 -7.17 -20.47 14.97
N VAL A 367 -7.90 -19.72 14.15
CA VAL A 367 -9.32 -19.98 13.89
C VAL A 367 -9.43 -21.03 12.79
N THR A 368 -10.20 -22.12 13.05
CA THR A 368 -10.35 -23.26 12.12
C THR A 368 -11.69 -23.26 11.37
N GLY A 369 -12.66 -22.42 11.77
CA GLY A 369 -13.98 -22.28 11.14
C GLY A 369 -14.04 -21.07 10.20
N ASP A 370 -15.21 -20.93 9.55
CA ASP A 370 -15.49 -19.70 8.82
C ASP A 370 -15.69 -18.56 9.83
N VAL A 371 -14.81 -17.56 9.76
CA VAL A 371 -14.88 -16.40 10.65
C VAL A 371 -16.18 -15.61 10.47
N PHE A 372 -16.84 -15.69 9.31
CA PHE A 372 -18.17 -15.12 9.08
C PHE A 372 -19.27 -15.81 9.89
N ASP A 373 -19.24 -17.13 9.99
CA ASP A 373 -20.20 -17.88 10.83
C ASP A 373 -19.99 -17.60 12.33
N MET A 374 -18.76 -17.35 12.75
CA MET A 374 -18.43 -16.92 14.11
C MET A 374 -18.92 -15.49 14.37
N GLN A 375 -18.80 -14.59 13.39
CA GLN A 375 -19.29 -13.20 13.47
C GLN A 375 -20.79 -13.13 13.77
N CYS A 376 -21.59 -14.02 13.18
CA CYS A 376 -23.03 -14.06 13.41
C CYS A 376 -23.42 -14.64 14.79
N ARG A 377 -22.59 -15.52 15.37
CA ARG A 377 -22.88 -16.20 16.65
C ARG A 377 -22.33 -15.48 17.88
N GLU A 378 -21.24 -14.71 17.73
CA GLU A 378 -20.52 -14.09 18.83
C GLU A 378 -20.68 -12.56 18.91
N MET A 379 -21.68 -11.97 18.25
CA MET A 379 -21.97 -10.51 18.36
C MET A 379 -22.17 -10.01 19.80
N GLY A 380 -22.06 -10.89 20.80
CA GLY A 380 -22.13 -10.59 22.23
C GLY A 380 -20.80 -10.59 22.98
N GLU A 381 -19.68 -11.07 22.38
CA GLU A 381 -18.43 -11.25 23.12
C GLU A 381 -17.29 -10.36 22.60
N LYS A 382 -17.05 -9.30 23.38
CA LYS A 382 -15.80 -8.51 23.52
C LYS A 382 -15.30 -7.75 22.29
N LYS A 383 -15.56 -6.45 22.23
CA LYS A 383 -14.84 -5.42 21.45
C LYS A 383 -13.30 -5.53 21.49
N ALA A 384 -12.74 -6.31 22.43
CA ALA A 384 -11.30 -6.49 22.60
C ALA A 384 -10.60 -7.12 21.39
N ASN A 385 -11.30 -7.94 20.60
CA ASN A 385 -10.73 -8.71 19.49
C ASN A 385 -11.15 -8.20 18.11
N LEU A 386 -11.64 -6.98 18.00
CA LEU A 386 -12.02 -6.34 16.74
C LEU A 386 -11.01 -5.26 16.34
N LEU A 387 -10.84 -5.07 15.02
CA LEU A 387 -10.23 -3.87 14.49
C LEU A 387 -11.08 -2.65 14.84
N PRO A 388 -10.51 -1.41 14.83
CA PRO A 388 -11.28 -0.19 14.98
C PRO A 388 -12.46 -0.16 14.00
N ALA A 389 -13.64 0.28 14.49
CA ALA A 389 -14.86 0.30 13.70
C ALA A 389 -14.98 1.54 12.80
N ASP A 390 -14.26 2.59 13.12
CA ASP A 390 -14.23 3.85 12.38
C ASP A 390 -12.89 4.57 12.54
N LEU A 391 -12.72 5.66 11.78
CA LEU A 391 -11.49 6.45 11.79
C LEU A 391 -11.22 7.08 13.17
N GLY A 392 -12.26 7.48 13.90
CA GLY A 392 -12.11 8.06 15.24
C GLY A 392 -11.53 7.06 16.24
N GLU A 393 -12.02 5.81 16.22
CA GLU A 393 -11.48 4.73 17.06
C GLU A 393 -10.04 4.37 16.65
N ALA A 394 -9.72 4.38 15.35
CA ALA A 394 -8.37 4.13 14.87
C ALA A 394 -7.37 5.21 15.31
N ILE A 395 -7.78 6.49 15.28
CA ILE A 395 -6.99 7.60 15.81
C ILE A 395 -6.72 7.41 17.31
N ALA A 396 -7.74 7.04 18.09
CA ALA A 396 -7.58 6.79 19.52
C ALA A 396 -6.60 5.63 19.78
N CYS A 397 -6.74 4.50 19.08
CA CYS A 397 -5.82 3.38 19.19
C CYS A 397 -4.38 3.76 18.81
N PHE A 398 -4.20 4.54 17.74
CA PHE A 398 -2.88 5.00 17.32
C PHE A 398 -2.21 5.91 18.35
N LYS A 399 -2.98 6.81 19.00
CA LYS A 399 -2.46 7.69 20.05
C LYS A 399 -1.95 6.92 21.28
N GLU A 400 -2.57 5.80 21.59
CA GLU A 400 -2.19 4.93 22.71
C GLU A 400 -1.01 4.00 22.35
N GLU A 401 -0.76 3.75 21.06
CA GLU A 401 0.27 2.80 20.58
C GLU A 401 1.63 3.50 20.42
N SER A 402 2.43 3.51 21.48
CA SER A 402 3.73 4.18 21.48
C SER A 402 4.74 3.53 20.54
N PHE A 403 4.75 2.19 20.44
CA PHE A 403 5.71 1.45 19.63
C PHE A 403 5.59 1.83 18.14
N ILE A 404 4.37 1.82 17.58
CA ILE A 404 4.16 2.19 16.17
C ILE A 404 4.53 3.66 15.92
N ARG A 405 4.22 4.56 16.87
CA ARG A 405 4.61 5.98 16.75
C ARG A 405 6.13 6.18 16.81
N GLU A 406 6.83 5.41 17.60
CA GLU A 406 8.30 5.42 17.64
C GLU A 406 8.90 4.93 16.32
N VAL A 407 8.34 3.86 15.72
CA VAL A 407 8.76 3.35 14.41
C VAL A 407 8.56 4.41 13.31
N LEU A 408 7.44 5.11 13.30
CA LEU A 408 7.15 6.16 12.30
C LEU A 408 7.93 7.45 12.55
N GLY A 409 8.30 7.69 13.78
CA GLY A 409 8.91 8.95 14.22
C GLY A 409 7.87 10.03 14.54
N LYS A 410 8.34 11.06 15.25
CA LYS A 410 7.48 12.13 15.78
C LYS A 410 6.72 12.87 14.67
N HIS A 411 7.44 13.27 13.62
CA HIS A 411 6.86 14.09 12.53
C HIS A 411 5.66 13.41 11.87
N ILE A 412 5.87 12.19 11.35
CA ILE A 412 4.79 11.44 10.69
C ILE A 412 3.63 11.17 11.65
N SER A 413 3.93 10.77 12.88
CA SER A 413 2.89 10.46 13.88
C SER A 413 2.02 11.67 14.21
N GLU A 414 2.60 12.86 14.40
CA GLU A 414 1.87 14.09 14.67
C GLU A 414 1.05 14.52 13.47
N LYS A 415 1.63 14.45 12.25
CA LYS A 415 0.92 14.83 11.01
C LYS A 415 -0.24 13.91 10.68
N PHE A 416 -0.09 12.59 10.90
CA PHE A 416 -1.22 11.67 10.76
C PHE A 416 -2.34 11.97 11.75
N ILE A 417 -2.01 12.21 13.01
CA ILE A 417 -3.03 12.55 14.02
C ILE A 417 -3.75 13.84 13.61
N GLU A 418 -3.02 14.91 13.32
CA GLU A 418 -3.56 16.22 12.96
C GLU A 418 -4.52 16.13 11.75
N GLU A 419 -4.06 15.51 10.66
CA GLU A 419 -4.85 15.41 9.42
C GLU A 419 -6.07 14.50 9.59
N LYS A 420 -5.91 13.37 10.26
CA LYS A 420 -7.00 12.39 10.41
C LYS A 420 -8.04 12.83 11.44
N GLU A 421 -7.68 13.61 12.44
CA GLU A 421 -8.65 14.30 13.30
C GLU A 421 -9.46 15.33 12.53
N ALA A 422 -8.82 16.11 11.65
CA ALA A 422 -9.52 17.08 10.80
C ALA A 422 -10.47 16.38 9.81
N GLU A 423 -10.02 15.29 9.14
CA GLU A 423 -10.86 14.46 8.25
C GLU A 423 -12.07 13.90 9.01
N TRP A 424 -11.85 13.33 10.20
CA TRP A 424 -12.91 12.74 11.01
C TRP A 424 -13.92 13.79 11.48
N ALA A 425 -13.46 14.94 11.97
CA ALA A 425 -14.34 16.04 12.38
C ALA A 425 -15.17 16.57 11.21
N SER A 426 -14.55 16.73 10.03
CA SER A 426 -15.25 17.16 8.81
C SER A 426 -16.31 16.15 8.38
N TYR A 427 -16.01 14.84 8.43
CA TYR A 427 -16.99 13.81 8.12
C TYR A 427 -18.16 13.78 9.10
N CYS A 428 -17.90 13.85 10.40
CA CYS A 428 -18.93 13.84 11.44
C CYS A 428 -19.87 15.06 11.38
N ALA A 429 -19.42 16.17 10.80
CA ALA A 429 -20.24 17.36 10.63
C ALA A 429 -21.16 17.31 9.39
N GLN A 430 -21.01 16.30 8.52
CA GLN A 430 -21.83 16.17 7.32
C GLN A 430 -23.19 15.55 7.63
N VAL A 431 -24.24 16.07 6.97
CA VAL A 431 -25.56 15.46 6.97
C VAL A 431 -25.70 14.57 5.73
N SER A 432 -25.77 13.27 5.93
CA SER A 432 -25.84 12.30 4.84
C SER A 432 -27.25 12.19 4.23
N GLN A 433 -27.33 11.76 2.96
CA GLN A 433 -28.61 11.47 2.32
C GLN A 433 -29.39 10.36 3.07
N TRP A 434 -28.69 9.45 3.70
CA TRP A 434 -29.30 8.41 4.54
C TRP A 434 -30.01 9.01 5.77
N GLU A 435 -29.39 9.99 6.44
CA GLU A 435 -30.01 10.69 7.58
C GLU A 435 -31.24 11.47 7.14
N ILE A 436 -31.15 12.21 6.03
CA ILE A 436 -32.28 12.95 5.46
C ILE A 436 -33.43 11.97 5.14
N ALA A 437 -33.16 10.88 4.43
CA ALA A 437 -34.17 9.89 4.07
C ALA A 437 -34.75 9.17 5.29
N SER A 438 -33.94 8.95 6.34
CA SER A 438 -34.39 8.21 7.52
C SER A 438 -35.14 9.05 8.53
N TYR A 439 -34.82 10.34 8.65
CA TYR A 439 -35.27 11.18 9.76
C TYR A 439 -36.19 12.33 9.35
N LEU A 440 -36.04 12.93 8.15
CA LEU A 440 -36.73 14.16 7.75
C LEU A 440 -38.26 14.10 7.94
N TYR A 441 -38.86 12.95 7.70
CA TYR A 441 -40.31 12.76 7.84
C TYR A 441 -40.73 12.13 9.18
N LYS A 442 -39.76 11.77 10.05
CA LYS A 442 -40.10 11.07 11.30
C LYS A 442 -40.04 11.96 12.53
N ILE A 443 -39.32 13.07 12.43
CA ILE A 443 -39.10 14.03 13.51
C ILE A 443 -39.28 15.50 13.00
#